data_770a13da5fbe1d2d9f73ec8d06670ca8
#
_entry.id   770a13da5fbe1d2d9f73ec8d06670ca8
#
_cell.length_a   1.000
_cell.length_b   1.000
_cell.length_c   1.000
_cell.angle_alpha   90.00
_cell.angle_beta   90.00
_cell.angle_gamma   90.00
#
_symmetry.space_group_name_H-M   'P 1'
#
loop_
_entity.id
_entity.type
_entity.pdbx_description
1 polymer ?
#
loop_
_entity_poly.entity_id
_entity_poly.type
_entity_poly.pdbx_seq_one_letter_code
_entity_poly.pdbx_strand_id
1 'polypeptide(L)'
;RNTMFAFRGAYHGMTNGTMGMMGNLGTKARRTGLMSDVHFMPFPYNLRCPFGLGGDEGAKASIRYIDRLLNDDESGIMKPAAIIVEPVQGEGGVVPAPAFWLRELRRICDEHGILLIFDEIQCGVGKTGYNFAFEESGIVPDILCLSKAIGGGLPMSLLVINKQHDTWKPGEHTGTFRGNQLAMVSGAKALEIIQRDNLVGVHHHPCTSSSFCM
;
A
#
# COMPACT_ATOMS: atom_id res chain seq x y z
N ARG A 1 0.52 0.30 -20.96
CA ARG A 1 1.47 1.03 -20.09
C ARG A 1 2.26 0.01 -19.27
N ASN A 2 3.56 0.25 -19.06
CA ASN A 2 4.45 -0.65 -18.30
C ASN A 2 5.09 0.05 -17.09
N THR A 3 5.03 1.38 -17.05
CA THR A 3 5.57 2.19 -15.97
C THR A 3 4.78 1.96 -14.68
N MET A 4 5.48 1.93 -13.55
CA MET A 4 4.90 1.88 -12.22
C MET A 4 5.37 3.07 -11.39
N PHE A 5 4.49 3.64 -10.59
CA PHE A 5 4.89 4.56 -9.53
C PHE A 5 4.89 3.85 -8.19
N ALA A 6 5.96 4.02 -7.45
CA ALA A 6 6.12 3.59 -6.07
C ALA A 6 6.57 4.80 -5.23
N PHE A 7 6.76 4.62 -3.93
CA PHE A 7 7.11 5.73 -3.05
C PHE A 7 8.48 5.54 -2.39
N ARG A 8 9.16 6.64 -2.11
CA ARG A 8 10.37 6.62 -1.30
C ARG A 8 10.06 6.03 0.08
N GLY A 9 10.92 5.16 0.59
CA GLY A 9 10.70 4.45 1.85
C GLY A 9 9.81 3.21 1.76
N ALA A 10 9.20 2.91 0.60
CA ALA A 10 8.29 1.79 0.44
C ALA A 10 8.97 0.42 0.56
N TYR A 11 8.21 -0.56 1.06
CA TYR A 11 8.56 -1.97 1.08
C TYR A 11 7.41 -2.83 0.56
N HIS A 12 7.62 -3.51 -0.58
CA HIS A 12 6.59 -4.32 -1.25
C HIS A 12 7.00 -5.80 -1.42
N GLY A 13 8.03 -6.24 -0.71
CA GLY A 13 8.51 -7.62 -0.77
C GLY A 13 9.81 -7.82 -1.55
N MET A 14 10.34 -9.05 -1.47
CA MET A 14 11.69 -9.40 -1.90
C MET A 14 11.74 -10.23 -3.20
N THR A 15 10.62 -10.39 -3.90
CA THR A 15 10.61 -11.02 -5.23
C THR A 15 11.12 -10.05 -6.30
N ASN A 16 11.61 -10.56 -7.43
CA ASN A 16 12.17 -9.69 -8.48
C ASN A 16 11.19 -8.61 -8.96
N GLY A 17 9.91 -8.93 -9.07
CA GLY A 17 8.90 -7.97 -9.49
C GLY A 17 8.70 -6.85 -8.48
N THR A 18 8.54 -7.20 -7.21
CA THR A 18 8.25 -6.21 -6.15
C THR A 18 9.50 -5.48 -5.66
N MET A 19 10.67 -6.14 -5.70
CA MET A 19 11.94 -5.54 -5.27
C MET A 19 12.28 -4.29 -6.10
N GLY A 20 11.91 -4.25 -7.37
CA GLY A 20 12.05 -3.05 -8.21
C GLY A 20 11.34 -1.83 -7.63
N MET A 21 10.21 -2.04 -6.93
CA MET A 21 9.36 -1.01 -6.35
C MET A 21 9.70 -0.65 -4.89
N MET A 22 10.75 -1.25 -4.31
CA MET A 22 11.19 -0.93 -2.94
C MET A 22 12.07 0.30 -2.89
N GLY A 23 11.93 1.11 -1.83
CA GLY A 23 12.78 2.27 -1.57
C GLY A 23 14.18 1.93 -1.03
N ASN A 24 14.40 0.73 -0.49
CA ASN A 24 15.66 0.33 0.14
C ASN A 24 16.72 -0.01 -0.91
N LEU A 25 17.72 0.87 -1.07
CA LEU A 25 18.82 0.69 -2.02
C LEU A 25 19.78 -0.45 -1.63
N GLY A 26 20.04 -0.66 -0.34
CA GLY A 26 20.93 -1.71 0.14
C GLY A 26 20.48 -3.11 -0.31
N THR A 27 19.19 -3.34 -0.31
CA THR A 27 18.60 -4.61 -0.77
C THR A 27 18.74 -4.81 -2.27
N LYS A 28 18.69 -3.74 -3.05
CA LYS A 28 18.76 -3.77 -4.52
C LYS A 28 20.17 -3.83 -5.06
N ALA A 29 21.17 -3.29 -4.34
CA ALA A 29 22.50 -2.98 -4.84
C ALA A 29 23.24 -4.15 -5.50
N ARG A 30 22.89 -5.39 -5.17
CA ARG A 30 23.50 -6.59 -5.71
C ARG A 30 22.54 -7.44 -6.55
N ARG A 31 21.47 -6.86 -7.06
CA ARG A 31 20.43 -7.56 -7.84
C ARG A 31 20.42 -7.05 -9.28
N THR A 32 20.17 -7.98 -10.19
CA THR A 32 19.98 -7.70 -11.63
C THR A 32 18.60 -8.19 -12.05
N GLY A 33 18.09 -7.67 -13.18
CA GLY A 33 16.79 -8.09 -13.72
C GLY A 33 15.59 -7.62 -12.93
N LEU A 34 15.76 -6.56 -12.13
CA LEU A 34 14.62 -5.91 -11.46
C LEU A 34 13.77 -5.15 -12.47
N MET A 35 12.50 -4.92 -12.13
CA MET A 35 11.64 -4.03 -12.90
C MET A 35 12.32 -2.65 -13.02
N SER A 36 12.57 -2.22 -14.26
CA SER A 36 13.35 -1.01 -14.55
C SER A 36 12.51 0.25 -14.70
N ASP A 37 11.25 0.11 -15.14
CA ASP A 37 10.37 1.23 -15.40
C ASP A 37 9.51 1.55 -14.15
N VAL A 38 10.22 1.92 -13.06
CA VAL A 38 9.62 2.29 -11.77
C VAL A 38 10.13 3.67 -11.38
N HIS A 39 9.22 4.60 -11.14
CA HIS A 39 9.53 5.94 -10.66
C HIS A 39 9.11 6.11 -9.20
N PHE A 40 10.04 6.62 -8.39
CA PHE A 40 9.82 6.80 -6.96
C PHE A 40 9.33 8.21 -6.64
N MET A 41 8.08 8.30 -6.25
CA MET A 41 7.43 9.55 -5.83
C MET A 41 7.77 9.89 -4.37
N PRO A 42 7.74 11.16 -3.98
CA PRO A 42 7.89 11.57 -2.59
C PRO A 42 6.68 11.12 -1.77
N PHE A 43 6.92 10.37 -0.67
CA PHE A 43 5.89 10.03 0.30
C PHE A 43 5.65 11.21 1.27
N PRO A 44 4.43 11.41 1.81
CA PRO A 44 4.10 12.52 2.71
C PRO A 44 4.66 12.30 4.13
N TYR A 45 5.98 12.34 4.27
CA TYR A 45 6.67 12.09 5.54
C TYR A 45 6.92 13.40 6.29
N ASN A 46 6.06 13.73 7.27
CA ASN A 46 6.10 15.00 7.98
C ASN A 46 7.41 15.31 8.69
N LEU A 47 8.02 14.30 9.35
CA LEU A 47 9.28 14.48 10.10
C LEU A 47 10.51 14.65 9.20
N ARG A 48 10.48 14.08 7.99
CA ARG A 48 11.60 14.09 7.04
C ARG A 48 11.08 14.42 5.64
N CYS A 49 10.33 15.52 5.56
CA CYS A 49 9.74 15.95 4.32
C CYS A 49 10.82 16.20 3.26
N PRO A 50 10.72 15.56 2.08
CA PRO A 50 11.71 15.72 1.01
C PRO A 50 11.76 17.13 0.42
N PHE A 51 10.77 17.98 0.71
CA PHE A 51 10.70 19.37 0.28
C PHE A 51 11.13 20.35 1.37
N GLY A 52 11.55 19.86 2.56
CA GLY A 52 11.89 20.74 3.70
C GLY A 52 10.72 21.47 4.33
N LEU A 53 9.48 21.04 4.03
CA LEU A 53 8.25 21.60 4.56
C LEU A 53 7.74 20.75 5.72
N GLY A 54 7.09 21.39 6.70
CA GLY A 54 6.50 20.69 7.85
C GLY A 54 5.01 20.36 7.62
N GLY A 55 4.52 19.36 8.38
CA GLY A 55 3.09 19.07 8.49
C GLY A 55 2.38 18.85 7.16
N ASP A 56 1.16 19.35 7.06
CA ASP A 56 0.30 19.20 5.88
C ASP A 56 0.86 19.86 4.62
N GLU A 57 1.69 20.90 4.75
CA GLU A 57 2.26 21.57 3.58
C GLU A 57 3.24 20.66 2.82
N GLY A 58 3.99 19.82 3.53
CA GLY A 58 4.82 18.80 2.91
C GLY A 58 3.99 17.75 2.15
N ALA A 59 2.91 17.30 2.75
CA ALA A 59 1.98 16.35 2.11
C ALA A 59 1.28 16.97 0.88
N LYS A 60 0.83 18.22 0.98
CA LYS A 60 0.26 18.95 -0.16
C LYS A 60 1.28 19.17 -1.28
N ALA A 61 2.54 19.42 -0.94
CA ALA A 61 3.61 19.55 -1.93
C ALA A 61 3.87 18.24 -2.66
N SER A 62 3.88 17.10 -1.93
CA SER A 62 4.11 15.78 -2.54
C SER A 62 3.00 15.38 -3.50
N ILE A 63 1.74 15.60 -3.14
CA ILE A 63 0.62 15.25 -4.03
C ILE A 63 0.55 16.18 -5.25
N ARG A 64 0.80 17.50 -5.06
CA ARG A 64 0.90 18.44 -6.19
C ARG A 64 2.04 18.10 -7.14
N TYR A 65 3.15 17.57 -6.64
CA TYR A 65 4.24 17.12 -7.49
C TYR A 65 3.78 16.00 -8.43
N ILE A 66 3.07 14.99 -7.90
CA ILE A 66 2.54 13.87 -8.69
C ILE A 66 1.53 14.37 -9.73
N ASP A 67 0.60 15.23 -9.31
CA ASP A 67 -0.43 15.79 -10.18
C ASP A 67 0.18 16.58 -11.35
N ARG A 68 1.13 17.46 -11.06
CA ARG A 68 1.82 18.25 -12.10
C ARG A 68 2.64 17.37 -13.05
N LEU A 69 3.36 16.38 -12.51
CA LEU A 69 4.15 15.47 -13.31
C LEU A 69 3.31 14.70 -14.33
N LEU A 70 2.10 14.28 -13.95
CA LEU A 70 1.17 13.56 -14.83
C LEU A 70 0.44 14.46 -15.82
N ASN A 71 0.34 15.75 -15.56
CA ASN A 71 -0.27 16.74 -16.44
C ASN A 71 0.74 17.49 -17.33
N ASP A 72 2.03 17.23 -17.17
CA ASP A 72 3.10 17.85 -17.95
C ASP A 72 3.60 16.87 -19.02
N ASP A 73 3.29 17.15 -20.27
CA ASP A 73 3.70 16.32 -21.41
C ASP A 73 5.23 16.33 -21.63
N GLU A 74 5.95 17.28 -21.01
CA GLU A 74 7.40 17.37 -21.05
C GLU A 74 8.08 16.89 -19.77
N SER A 75 7.35 16.23 -18.86
CA SER A 75 7.89 15.69 -17.60
C SER A 75 8.97 14.61 -17.79
N GLY A 76 9.08 14.04 -18.99
CA GLY A 76 10.00 12.95 -19.29
C GLY A 76 9.59 11.60 -18.70
N ILE A 77 8.42 11.51 -18.07
CA ILE A 77 7.94 10.30 -17.40
C ILE A 77 6.62 9.85 -18.03
N MET A 78 6.60 8.61 -18.50
CA MET A 78 5.38 8.02 -19.06
C MET A 78 4.32 7.82 -17.99
N LYS A 79 3.06 8.10 -18.31
CA LYS A 79 1.92 7.83 -17.39
C LYS A 79 1.92 6.37 -16.97
N PRO A 80 1.91 6.05 -15.67
CA PRO A 80 2.03 4.69 -15.19
C PRO A 80 0.77 3.86 -15.46
N ALA A 81 0.93 2.54 -15.47
CA ALA A 81 -0.18 1.60 -15.44
C ALA A 81 -0.85 1.60 -14.05
N ALA A 82 -0.04 1.67 -13.02
CA ALA A 82 -0.51 1.68 -11.63
C ALA A 82 0.41 2.48 -10.71
N ILE A 83 -0.16 2.91 -9.60
CA ILE A 83 0.53 3.48 -8.44
C ILE A 83 0.34 2.53 -7.27
N ILE A 84 1.45 2.05 -6.69
CA ILE A 84 1.41 1.22 -5.48
C ILE A 84 1.86 2.04 -4.27
N VAL A 85 1.11 1.93 -3.18
CA VAL A 85 1.39 2.66 -1.94
C VAL A 85 0.95 1.87 -0.71
N GLU A 86 1.74 1.96 0.36
CA GLU A 86 1.30 1.56 1.69
C GLU A 86 0.54 2.74 2.32
N PRO A 87 -0.74 2.61 2.71
CA PRO A 87 -1.44 3.70 3.45
C PRO A 87 -0.71 4.10 4.74
N VAL A 88 -0.03 3.13 5.36
CA VAL A 88 0.94 3.37 6.43
C VAL A 88 2.21 2.61 6.06
N GLN A 89 3.29 3.33 5.75
CA GLN A 89 4.58 2.69 5.49
C GLN A 89 5.08 1.99 6.76
N GLY A 90 5.25 0.67 6.71
CA GLY A 90 5.75 -0.11 7.84
C GLY A 90 7.26 0.00 7.98
N GLU A 91 7.99 -0.61 7.07
CA GLU A 91 9.48 -0.63 7.07
C GLU A 91 10.08 0.77 6.87
N GLY A 92 9.36 1.68 6.24
CA GLY A 92 9.74 3.08 6.08
C GLY A 92 9.76 3.90 7.38
N GLY A 93 9.25 3.33 8.49
CA GLY A 93 9.30 3.96 9.81
C GLY A 93 7.94 4.17 10.48
N VAL A 94 6.93 3.38 10.15
CA VAL A 94 5.54 3.50 10.64
C VAL A 94 4.99 4.91 10.33
N VAL A 95 5.00 5.25 9.06
CA VAL A 95 4.64 6.59 8.58
C VAL A 95 3.25 6.56 7.94
N PRO A 96 2.22 7.13 8.57
CA PRO A 96 0.88 7.21 7.98
C PRO A 96 0.81 8.28 6.91
N ALA A 97 0.15 7.97 5.81
CA ALA A 97 -0.26 8.96 4.82
C ALA A 97 -1.53 9.68 5.33
N PRO A 98 -1.59 11.03 5.27
CA PRO A 98 -2.80 11.75 5.64
C PRO A 98 -4.01 11.35 4.78
N ALA A 99 -5.19 11.23 5.39
CA ALA A 99 -6.41 10.83 4.68
C ALA A 99 -6.74 11.71 3.45
N PHE A 100 -6.51 13.02 3.55
CA PHE A 100 -6.70 13.92 2.41
C PHE A 100 -5.75 13.61 1.25
N TRP A 101 -4.51 13.20 1.56
CA TRP A 101 -3.50 12.87 0.57
C TRP A 101 -3.89 11.60 -0.20
N LEU A 102 -4.42 10.59 0.49
CA LEU A 102 -4.93 9.37 -0.14
C LEU A 102 -6.14 9.67 -1.04
N ARG A 103 -7.05 10.56 -0.61
CA ARG A 103 -8.18 11.02 -1.45
C ARG A 103 -7.72 11.70 -2.73
N GLU A 104 -6.75 12.61 -2.63
CA GLU A 104 -6.18 13.27 -3.80
C GLU A 104 -5.45 12.30 -4.72
N LEU A 105 -4.72 11.32 -4.16
CA LEU A 105 -4.09 10.27 -4.96
C LEU A 105 -5.12 9.45 -5.74
N ARG A 106 -6.27 9.11 -5.11
CA ARG A 106 -7.39 8.43 -5.78
C ARG A 106 -7.94 9.28 -6.92
N ARG A 107 -8.20 10.57 -6.68
CA ARG A 107 -8.67 11.51 -7.71
C ARG A 107 -7.73 11.55 -8.91
N ILE A 108 -6.43 11.71 -8.66
CA ILE A 108 -5.40 11.71 -9.72
C ILE A 108 -5.42 10.40 -10.52
N CYS A 109 -5.50 9.26 -9.82
CA CYS A 109 -5.58 7.96 -10.48
C CYS A 109 -6.80 7.85 -11.38
N ASP A 110 -7.97 8.30 -10.92
CA ASP A 110 -9.22 8.27 -11.70
C ASP A 110 -9.14 9.16 -12.94
N GLU A 111 -8.62 10.38 -12.81
CA GLU A 111 -8.48 11.32 -13.92
C GLU A 111 -7.56 10.81 -15.03
N HIS A 112 -6.51 10.09 -14.67
CA HIS A 112 -5.53 9.60 -15.63
C HIS A 112 -5.74 8.15 -16.06
N GLY A 113 -6.76 7.45 -15.53
CA GLY A 113 -7.00 6.02 -15.77
C GLY A 113 -5.81 5.17 -15.32
N ILE A 114 -5.34 5.41 -14.09
CA ILE A 114 -4.23 4.73 -13.44
C ILE A 114 -4.81 3.85 -12.32
N LEU A 115 -4.37 2.60 -12.21
CA LEU A 115 -4.81 1.72 -11.13
C LEU A 115 -4.15 2.14 -9.79
N LEU A 116 -4.96 2.24 -8.74
CA LEU A 116 -4.46 2.47 -7.38
C LEU A 116 -4.38 1.14 -6.64
N ILE A 117 -3.17 0.79 -6.23
CA ILE A 117 -2.87 -0.44 -5.47
C ILE A 117 -2.51 -0.05 -4.05
N PHE A 118 -3.28 -0.54 -3.06
CA PHE A 118 -2.91 -0.41 -1.66
C PHE A 118 -2.24 -1.68 -1.17
N ASP A 119 -1.04 -1.50 -0.63
CA ASP A 119 -0.32 -2.54 0.08
C ASP A 119 -0.65 -2.43 1.57
N GLU A 120 -1.57 -3.28 2.00
CA GLU A 120 -1.97 -3.40 3.40
C GLU A 120 -1.46 -4.69 4.06
N ILE A 121 -0.41 -5.26 3.50
CA ILE A 121 0.22 -6.47 4.03
C ILE A 121 0.63 -6.28 5.50
N GLN A 122 1.11 -5.10 5.85
CA GLN A 122 1.54 -4.80 7.22
C GLN A 122 0.52 -4.00 8.02
N CYS A 123 -0.15 -3.03 7.45
CA CYS A 123 -1.05 -2.14 8.17
C CYS A 123 -2.51 -2.61 8.22
N GLY A 124 -2.91 -3.58 7.40
CA GLY A 124 -4.27 -4.09 7.37
C GLY A 124 -4.64 -5.04 8.51
N VAL A 125 -5.87 -5.52 8.48
CA VAL A 125 -6.45 -6.49 9.42
C VAL A 125 -6.41 -5.98 10.87
N GLY A 126 -6.93 -4.76 11.07
CA GLY A 126 -7.18 -4.20 12.41
C GLY A 126 -6.02 -3.45 13.06
N LYS A 127 -4.82 -3.47 12.48
CA LYS A 127 -3.60 -2.91 13.14
C LYS A 127 -3.62 -1.40 13.36
N THR A 128 -4.41 -0.66 12.59
CA THR A 128 -4.50 0.80 12.66
C THR A 128 -5.74 1.29 13.41
N GLY A 129 -6.54 0.38 13.96
CA GLY A 129 -7.83 0.70 14.56
C GLY A 129 -8.99 0.69 13.55
N TYR A 130 -8.71 0.47 12.27
CA TYR A 130 -9.66 0.19 11.20
C TYR A 130 -9.46 -1.25 10.71
N ASN A 131 -10.46 -1.87 10.07
CA ASN A 131 -10.24 -3.18 9.44
C ASN A 131 -9.12 -3.10 8.40
N PHE A 132 -9.14 -2.02 7.59
CA PHE A 132 -8.07 -1.65 6.67
C PHE A 132 -7.72 -0.18 6.85
N ALA A 133 -6.43 0.14 6.79
CA ALA A 133 -5.93 1.50 7.05
C ALA A 133 -6.54 2.55 6.09
N PHE A 134 -6.89 2.16 4.87
CA PHE A 134 -7.48 3.06 3.89
C PHE A 134 -8.91 3.53 4.26
N GLU A 135 -9.62 2.82 5.15
CA GLU A 135 -11.02 3.16 5.53
C GLU A 135 -11.12 4.56 6.12
N GLU A 136 -10.09 5.02 6.84
CA GLU A 136 -10.00 6.38 7.35
C GLU A 136 -10.14 7.45 6.25
N SER A 137 -9.63 7.15 5.08
CA SER A 137 -9.69 8.08 3.94
C SER A 137 -11.04 8.09 3.22
N GLY A 138 -11.88 7.07 3.42
CA GLY A 138 -13.18 6.91 2.77
C GLY A 138 -13.10 6.56 1.27
N ILE A 139 -11.93 6.12 0.78
CA ILE A 139 -11.73 5.71 -0.61
C ILE A 139 -11.53 4.21 -0.72
N VAL A 140 -11.66 3.67 -1.93
CA VAL A 140 -11.44 2.25 -2.21
C VAL A 140 -10.37 2.12 -3.29
N PRO A 141 -9.34 1.26 -3.11
CA PRO A 141 -8.35 1.00 -4.15
C PRO A 141 -8.91 0.09 -5.25
N ASP A 142 -8.26 0.06 -6.41
CA ASP A 142 -8.56 -0.91 -7.46
C ASP A 142 -8.05 -2.31 -7.11
N ILE A 143 -6.91 -2.37 -6.42
CA ILE A 143 -6.29 -3.60 -5.95
C ILE A 143 -5.82 -3.41 -4.50
N LEU A 144 -6.13 -4.40 -3.66
CA LEU A 144 -5.70 -4.45 -2.26
C LEU A 144 -4.83 -5.69 -2.04
N CYS A 145 -3.61 -5.48 -1.56
CA CYS A 145 -2.67 -6.55 -1.21
C CYS A 145 -2.75 -6.84 0.29
N LEU A 146 -3.00 -8.10 0.65
CA LEU A 146 -3.10 -8.57 2.03
C LEU A 146 -2.18 -9.76 2.26
N SER A 147 -1.56 -9.84 3.44
CA SER A 147 -0.78 -10.99 3.90
C SER A 147 -0.62 -10.93 5.43
N LYS A 148 0.40 -11.56 5.98
CA LYS A 148 0.72 -11.57 7.42
C LYS A 148 -0.50 -11.98 8.27
N ALA A 149 -1.19 -11.04 8.91
CA ALA A 149 -2.31 -11.30 9.81
C ALA A 149 -3.48 -12.05 9.15
N ILE A 150 -3.69 -11.89 7.83
CA ILE A 150 -4.81 -12.51 7.11
C ILE A 150 -4.76 -14.05 7.12
N GLY A 151 -3.59 -14.64 7.30
CA GLY A 151 -3.42 -16.10 7.36
C GLY A 151 -3.73 -16.73 8.72
N GLY A 152 -4.09 -15.94 9.74
CA GLY A 152 -4.41 -16.46 11.07
C GLY A 152 -3.26 -17.26 11.72
N GLY A 153 -2.01 -16.84 11.48
CA GLY A 153 -0.80 -17.50 11.97
C GLY A 153 -0.09 -18.39 10.95
N LEU A 154 -0.69 -18.64 9.79
CA LEU A 154 -0.07 -19.39 8.69
C LEU A 154 0.27 -18.47 7.52
N PRO A 155 1.34 -18.76 6.74
CA PRO A 155 1.70 -17.98 5.57
C PRO A 155 0.59 -17.98 4.51
N MET A 156 0.06 -16.80 4.21
CA MET A 156 -0.95 -16.59 3.18
C MET A 156 -0.83 -15.17 2.61
N SER A 157 -1.17 -15.02 1.35
CA SER A 157 -1.37 -13.72 0.72
C SER A 157 -2.62 -13.74 -0.15
N LEU A 158 -3.31 -12.61 -0.20
CA LEU A 158 -4.50 -12.39 -1.01
C LEU A 158 -4.34 -11.11 -1.81
N LEU A 159 -4.88 -11.13 -3.03
CA LEU A 159 -5.18 -9.93 -3.80
C LEU A 159 -6.70 -9.79 -3.88
N VAL A 160 -7.21 -8.69 -3.40
CA VAL A 160 -8.61 -8.30 -3.63
C VAL A 160 -8.62 -7.31 -4.78
N ILE A 161 -9.28 -7.66 -5.86
CA ILE A 161 -9.23 -6.92 -7.13
C ILE A 161 -10.65 -6.50 -7.49
N ASN A 162 -10.80 -5.24 -7.89
CA ASN A 162 -12.07 -4.78 -8.42
C ASN A 162 -12.44 -5.62 -9.66
N LYS A 163 -13.67 -6.13 -9.69
CA LYS A 163 -14.17 -7.06 -10.71
C LYS A 163 -13.89 -6.60 -12.16
N GLN A 164 -13.93 -5.30 -12.42
CA GLN A 164 -13.65 -4.75 -13.76
C GLN A 164 -12.20 -4.97 -14.22
N HIS A 165 -11.27 -5.22 -13.28
CA HIS A 165 -9.86 -5.46 -13.56
C HIS A 165 -9.46 -6.93 -13.47
N ASP A 166 -10.39 -7.80 -13.08
CA ASP A 166 -10.19 -9.26 -13.05
C ASP A 166 -10.38 -9.83 -14.46
N THR A 167 -9.36 -9.69 -15.28
CA THR A 167 -9.36 -10.09 -16.71
C THR A 167 -8.59 -11.38 -16.98
N TRP A 168 -8.06 -12.02 -15.95
CA TRP A 168 -7.30 -13.26 -16.11
C TRP A 168 -8.13 -14.42 -16.62
N LYS A 169 -7.55 -15.14 -17.56
CA LYS A 169 -8.10 -16.41 -18.04
C LYS A 169 -7.65 -17.56 -17.14
N PRO A 170 -8.39 -18.69 -17.14
CA PRO A 170 -7.94 -19.89 -16.46
C PRO A 170 -6.52 -20.29 -16.88
N GLY A 171 -5.64 -20.49 -15.89
CA GLY A 171 -4.25 -20.85 -16.11
C GLY A 171 -3.24 -19.70 -16.15
N GLU A 172 -3.66 -18.45 -16.33
CA GLU A 172 -2.73 -17.31 -16.45
C GLU A 172 -2.11 -16.91 -15.10
N HIS A 173 -2.74 -17.26 -13.98
CA HIS A 173 -2.25 -16.97 -12.65
C HIS A 173 -2.39 -18.18 -11.73
N THR A 174 -1.50 -19.15 -11.88
CA THR A 174 -1.53 -20.42 -11.14
C THR A 174 -0.23 -20.65 -10.35
N GLY A 175 -0.28 -21.62 -9.44
CA GLY A 175 0.86 -22.12 -8.68
C GLY A 175 0.45 -23.31 -7.83
N THR A 176 1.27 -24.37 -7.81
CA THR A 176 0.97 -25.65 -7.15
C THR A 176 0.60 -25.48 -5.66
N PHE A 177 1.25 -24.55 -4.96
CA PHE A 177 1.03 -24.31 -3.52
C PHE A 177 0.09 -23.16 -3.22
N ARG A 178 -0.58 -22.59 -4.23
CA ARG A 178 -1.59 -21.55 -4.03
C ARG A 178 -2.85 -22.15 -3.40
N GLY A 179 -3.51 -21.35 -2.58
CA GLY A 179 -4.73 -21.77 -1.92
C GLY A 179 -4.48 -22.81 -0.81
N ASN A 180 -3.46 -22.58 0.03
CA ASN A 180 -3.25 -23.41 1.23
C ASN A 180 -4.52 -23.42 2.09
N GLN A 181 -5.20 -24.58 2.10
CA GLN A 181 -6.49 -24.74 2.75
C GLN A 181 -6.43 -24.50 4.27
N LEU A 182 -5.33 -24.90 4.93
CA LEU A 182 -5.15 -24.66 6.36
C LEU A 182 -5.06 -23.16 6.65
N ALA A 183 -4.29 -22.42 5.85
CA ALA A 183 -4.19 -20.97 6.00
C ALA A 183 -5.53 -20.26 5.69
N MET A 184 -6.29 -20.75 4.72
CA MET A 184 -7.63 -20.20 4.43
C MET A 184 -8.59 -20.39 5.59
N VAL A 185 -8.65 -21.59 6.17
CA VAL A 185 -9.51 -21.89 7.34
C VAL A 185 -9.06 -21.11 8.56
N SER A 186 -7.75 -21.08 8.84
CA SER A 186 -7.17 -20.31 9.94
C SER A 186 -7.43 -18.80 9.80
N GLY A 187 -7.23 -18.25 8.60
CA GLY A 187 -7.48 -16.85 8.30
C GLY A 187 -8.96 -16.48 8.43
N ALA A 188 -9.85 -17.29 7.87
CA ALA A 188 -11.29 -17.09 8.02
C ALA A 188 -11.71 -17.09 9.50
N LYS A 189 -11.15 -18.01 10.30
CA LYS A 189 -11.42 -18.07 11.74
C LYS A 189 -10.86 -16.85 12.48
N ALA A 190 -9.68 -16.38 12.11
CA ALA A 190 -9.11 -15.16 12.67
C ALA A 190 -10.00 -13.94 12.42
N LEU A 191 -10.48 -13.77 11.18
CA LEU A 191 -11.39 -12.68 10.84
C LEU A 191 -12.73 -12.78 11.61
N GLU A 192 -13.28 -13.98 11.75
CA GLU A 192 -14.48 -14.22 12.56
C GLU A 192 -14.28 -13.79 14.02
N ILE A 193 -13.14 -14.14 14.63
CA ILE A 193 -12.80 -13.75 16.00
C ILE A 193 -12.66 -12.23 16.11
N ILE A 194 -11.94 -11.59 15.20
CA ILE A 194 -11.76 -10.13 15.16
C ILE A 194 -13.12 -9.44 15.13
N GLN A 195 -14.04 -9.91 14.30
CA GLN A 195 -15.37 -9.34 14.16
C GLN A 195 -16.23 -9.64 15.40
N ARG A 196 -16.29 -10.90 15.86
CA ARG A 196 -17.10 -11.35 17.01
C ARG A 196 -16.75 -10.60 18.28
N ASP A 197 -15.44 -10.42 18.54
CA ASP A 197 -14.94 -9.82 19.77
C ASP A 197 -14.70 -8.30 19.62
N ASN A 198 -15.09 -7.72 18.47
CA ASN A 198 -14.90 -6.30 18.13
C ASN A 198 -13.48 -5.79 18.42
N LEU A 199 -12.47 -6.59 18.08
CA LEU A 199 -11.07 -6.29 18.43
C LEU A 199 -10.56 -4.99 17.81
N VAL A 200 -11.09 -4.60 16.66
CA VAL A 200 -10.73 -3.34 15.98
C VAL A 200 -11.30 -2.14 16.73
N GLY A 201 -12.55 -2.22 17.23
CA GLY A 201 -13.22 -1.14 17.96
C GLY A 201 -12.56 -0.79 19.32
N VAL A 202 -11.87 -1.76 19.93
CA VAL A 202 -11.20 -1.55 21.23
C VAL A 202 -10.03 -0.56 21.11
N HIS A 203 -9.43 -0.40 19.94
CA HIS A 203 -8.29 0.48 19.72
C HIS A 203 -8.65 1.93 19.34
N HIS A 204 -9.93 2.26 19.16
CA HIS A 204 -10.39 3.64 18.91
C HIS A 204 -10.43 4.52 20.15
N HIS A 205 -10.10 4.01 21.35
CA HIS A 205 -9.95 4.86 22.52
C HIS A 205 -8.63 5.64 22.42
N PRO A 206 -8.65 6.99 22.47
CA PRO A 206 -7.42 7.75 22.56
C PRO A 206 -6.65 7.26 23.79
N CYS A 207 -5.35 7.05 23.63
CA CYS A 207 -4.46 6.63 24.71
C CYS A 207 -4.49 7.70 25.83
N THR A 208 -5.39 7.53 26.78
CA THR A 208 -5.58 8.45 27.90
C THR A 208 -4.78 8.05 29.13
N SER A 209 -4.00 6.96 29.06
CA SER A 209 -3.12 6.53 30.14
C SER A 209 -1.66 6.48 29.66
N SER A 210 -0.82 7.22 30.37
CA SER A 210 0.64 7.37 30.16
C SER A 210 1.47 6.09 30.40
N SER A 211 0.90 4.90 30.36
CA SER A 211 1.57 3.68 30.79
C SER A 211 1.84 2.61 29.73
N PHE A 212 1.40 2.75 28.48
CA PHE A 212 1.73 1.79 27.43
C PHE A 212 1.65 2.44 26.03
N CYS A 213 2.65 3.25 25.69
CA CYS A 213 3.02 3.56 24.31
C CYS A 213 4.47 3.06 24.12
N MET A 214 4.65 1.83 23.73
CA MET A 214 5.87 1.31 23.09
C MET A 214 5.49 0.69 21.77
#